data_e60964fa2fd9928afea229b271f094c1
#
_entry.id   e60964fa2fd9928afea229b271f094c1
#
_cell.length_a   1.000
_cell.length_b   1.000
_cell.length_c   1.000
_cell.angle_alpha   90.00
_cell.angle_beta   90.00
_cell.angle_gamma   90.00
#
_symmetry.space_group_name_H-M   'P 1'
#
loop_
_entity.id
_entity.type
_entity.pdbx_description
1 polymer ?
#
loop_
_entity_poly.entity_id
_entity_poly.type
_entity_poly.pdbx_seq_one_letter_code
_entity_poly.pdbx_strand_id
1 'polypeptide(L)'
;MIKRLLAEKYNIEDNIIDFVCECENELNPKFRELDEIKEYNQYKVLSALQKNRISDIHFGWRTGYGYDDPGRDATEQVYADIFNTESALVRPTIVNGTHALGITLMGILRPGDELIYCSDGPYDTLEEVIGIREKGKGSLADFGISYKEVKLKPDGNMDFEAIEKTITAKTKMVCVQRSTGYSWRKALTIPQIKEWADFIHSNWPNIVCMADNCYGEFTDILEPTDVGVDIIAGSLIKNPGGGLALSGGYVCGKRKLVDLVGYRMTCPGIGAECGLTFGQTRATLQGSFLAPTVVNGALKSAVLCGKVFSKLGYKICQKIDDKRSDIIQAIELGDEDSVVAFCQGIQEAAPVDSFVSPEPWDMPGYEDKVVMAAGAFVQGSSIELSADAPMRKPFIAYFQGGLTYEHGKLGVLAAVNKLAGKGLLKGDM
;
A
#
# COMPACT_ATOMS: atom_id res chain seq x y z
N MET A 1 18.75 18.87 -23.54
CA MET A 1 18.60 17.49 -24.08
C MET A 1 17.28 16.87 -23.65
N ILE A 2 17.00 16.69 -22.35
CA ILE A 2 15.78 16.05 -21.80
C ILE A 2 14.52 16.83 -22.21
N LYS A 3 14.48 18.16 -22.04
CA LYS A 3 13.34 19.01 -22.44
C LYS A 3 12.93 18.77 -23.90
N ARG A 4 13.90 18.78 -24.83
CA ARG A 4 13.65 18.48 -26.23
C ARG A 4 13.07 17.08 -26.46
N LEU A 5 13.57 16.07 -25.73
CA LEU A 5 13.05 14.71 -25.81
C LEU A 5 11.58 14.65 -25.37
N LEU A 6 11.24 15.29 -24.25
CA LEU A 6 9.87 15.33 -23.71
C LEU A 6 8.92 16.05 -24.68
N ALA A 7 9.32 17.17 -25.25
CA ALA A 7 8.52 17.90 -26.22
C ALA A 7 8.32 17.09 -27.53
N GLU A 8 9.40 16.52 -28.10
CA GLU A 8 9.33 15.83 -29.41
C GLU A 8 8.70 14.41 -29.32
N LYS A 9 8.89 13.68 -28.22
CA LYS A 9 8.43 12.28 -28.12
C LYS A 9 7.11 12.12 -27.36
N TYR A 10 6.85 12.99 -26.39
CA TYR A 10 5.66 12.90 -25.53
C TYR A 10 4.69 14.08 -25.75
N ASN A 11 5.00 15.00 -26.67
CA ASN A 11 4.19 16.19 -26.98
C ASN A 11 3.86 17.03 -25.73
N ILE A 12 4.80 17.12 -24.79
CA ILE A 12 4.66 17.95 -23.58
C ILE A 12 5.06 19.38 -23.93
N GLU A 13 4.21 20.35 -23.57
CA GLU A 13 4.49 21.77 -23.82
C GLU A 13 5.69 22.26 -22.99
N ASP A 14 6.50 23.14 -23.59
CA ASP A 14 7.75 23.64 -23.01
C ASP A 14 7.55 24.35 -21.67
N ASN A 15 6.48 25.14 -21.51
CA ASN A 15 6.12 25.83 -20.27
C ASN A 15 5.76 24.84 -19.15
N ILE A 16 5.09 23.72 -19.46
CA ILE A 16 4.78 22.65 -18.50
C ILE A 16 6.07 21.99 -18.00
N ILE A 17 7.00 21.70 -18.94
CA ILE A 17 8.29 21.12 -18.57
C ILE A 17 9.06 22.04 -17.63
N ASP A 18 9.14 23.34 -17.98
CA ASP A 18 9.84 24.34 -17.16
C ASP A 18 9.20 24.47 -15.77
N PHE A 19 7.87 24.56 -15.69
CA PHE A 19 7.13 24.64 -14.43
C PHE A 19 7.35 23.42 -13.51
N VAL A 20 7.26 22.19 -14.06
CA VAL A 20 7.50 20.97 -13.27
C VAL A 20 8.96 20.86 -12.83
N CYS A 21 9.92 21.27 -13.67
CA CYS A 21 11.33 21.32 -13.30
C CYS A 21 11.61 22.35 -12.18
N GLU A 22 10.94 23.51 -12.20
CA GLU A 22 11.02 24.47 -11.10
C GLU A 22 10.48 23.88 -9.79
N CYS A 23 9.30 23.23 -9.83
CA CYS A 23 8.75 22.51 -8.68
C CYS A 23 9.70 21.45 -8.13
N GLU A 24 10.34 20.67 -9.01
CA GLU A 24 11.32 19.65 -8.64
C GLU A 24 12.54 20.25 -7.93
N ASN A 25 13.08 21.34 -8.44
CA ASN A 25 14.25 21.98 -7.84
C ASN A 25 13.99 22.44 -6.38
N GLU A 26 12.77 22.89 -6.09
CA GLU A 26 12.37 23.27 -4.73
C GLU A 26 12.29 22.06 -3.77
N LEU A 27 12.18 20.85 -4.30
CA LEU A 27 12.03 19.61 -3.52
C LEU A 27 13.36 18.94 -3.15
N ASN A 28 14.50 19.49 -3.55
CA ASN A 28 15.81 18.89 -3.27
C ASN A 28 16.05 18.53 -1.79
N PRO A 29 15.68 19.37 -0.79
CA PRO A 29 15.83 18.99 0.62
C PRO A 29 14.98 17.79 1.00
N LYS A 30 13.72 17.74 0.54
CA LYS A 30 12.80 16.62 0.80
C LYS A 30 13.28 15.34 0.14
N PHE A 31 13.80 15.42 -1.06
CA PHE A 31 14.36 14.27 -1.77
C PHE A 31 15.58 13.67 -1.07
N ARG A 32 16.40 14.48 -0.44
CA ARG A 32 17.53 13.99 0.38
C ARG A 32 17.05 13.23 1.61
N GLU A 33 16.04 13.75 2.33
CA GLU A 33 15.40 13.04 3.44
C GLU A 33 14.90 11.65 3.01
N LEU A 34 14.22 11.58 1.87
CA LEU A 34 13.74 10.31 1.32
C LEU A 34 14.89 9.36 0.90
N ASP A 35 15.99 9.91 0.38
CA ASP A 35 17.18 9.12 0.02
C ASP A 35 17.85 8.50 1.26
N GLU A 36 17.88 9.19 2.40
CA GLU A 36 18.40 8.63 3.66
C GLU A 36 17.53 7.47 4.16
N ILE A 37 16.21 7.60 4.10
CA ILE A 37 15.26 6.52 4.44
C ILE A 37 15.49 5.31 3.52
N LYS A 38 15.62 5.54 2.21
CA LYS A 38 15.93 4.49 1.22
C LYS A 38 17.23 3.76 1.57
N GLU A 39 18.29 4.50 1.86
CA GLU A 39 19.61 3.94 2.15
C GLU A 39 19.56 3.04 3.40
N TYR A 40 18.91 3.51 4.46
CA TYR A 40 18.70 2.72 5.67
C TYR A 40 17.95 1.41 5.37
N ASN A 41 16.83 1.49 4.66
CA ASN A 41 16.03 0.31 4.31
C ASN A 41 16.79 -0.64 3.37
N GLN A 42 17.62 -0.11 2.46
CA GLN A 42 18.45 -0.95 1.58
C GLN A 42 19.42 -1.81 2.40
N TYR A 43 20.09 -1.22 3.40
CA TYR A 43 20.97 -1.98 4.27
C TYR A 43 20.21 -2.94 5.19
N LYS A 44 19.02 -2.57 5.66
CA LYS A 44 18.13 -3.46 6.43
C LYS A 44 17.78 -4.72 5.62
N VAL A 45 17.33 -4.55 4.39
CA VAL A 45 16.99 -5.68 3.50
C VAL A 45 18.22 -6.52 3.15
N LEU A 46 19.35 -5.88 2.79
CA LEU A 46 20.58 -6.59 2.49
C LEU A 46 21.07 -7.43 3.68
N SER A 47 21.01 -6.86 4.89
CA SER A 47 21.37 -7.57 6.12
C SER A 47 20.48 -8.80 6.36
N ALA A 48 19.17 -8.69 6.12
CA ALA A 48 18.26 -9.82 6.25
C ALA A 48 18.57 -10.95 5.26
N LEU A 49 18.87 -10.61 3.99
CA LEU A 49 19.27 -11.58 2.98
C LEU A 49 20.58 -12.29 3.35
N GLN A 50 21.58 -11.55 3.83
CA GLN A 50 22.87 -12.09 4.24
C GLN A 50 22.77 -12.96 5.49
N LYS A 51 22.01 -12.50 6.51
CA LYS A 51 21.75 -13.27 7.74
C LYS A 51 21.14 -14.63 7.44
N ASN A 52 20.20 -14.68 6.50
CA ASN A 52 19.54 -15.91 6.07
C ASN A 52 20.33 -16.69 5.01
N ARG A 53 21.57 -16.26 4.69
CA ARG A 53 22.51 -16.96 3.81
C ARG A 53 21.87 -17.34 2.47
N ILE A 54 21.11 -16.39 1.89
CA ILE A 54 20.44 -16.63 0.60
C ILE A 54 21.48 -17.06 -0.45
N SER A 55 21.19 -18.16 -1.11
CA SER A 55 22.04 -18.78 -2.12
C SER A 55 21.19 -19.31 -3.28
N ASP A 56 21.82 -19.72 -4.36
CA ASP A 56 21.14 -20.15 -5.59
C ASP A 56 20.18 -21.34 -5.38
N ILE A 57 20.43 -22.21 -4.40
CA ILE A 57 19.54 -23.34 -4.09
C ILE A 57 18.12 -22.89 -3.66
N HIS A 58 17.98 -21.68 -3.07
CA HIS A 58 16.70 -21.13 -2.65
C HIS A 58 15.80 -20.71 -3.82
N PHE A 59 16.34 -20.65 -5.04
CA PHE A 59 15.59 -20.32 -6.24
C PHE A 59 15.08 -21.56 -7.01
N GLY A 60 15.29 -22.75 -6.46
CA GLY A 60 14.83 -24.00 -7.04
C GLY A 60 13.32 -24.19 -6.95
N TRP A 61 12.77 -25.04 -7.80
CA TRP A 61 11.37 -25.43 -7.78
C TRP A 61 11.15 -26.66 -6.90
N ARG A 62 10.01 -26.65 -6.22
CA ARG A 62 9.43 -27.84 -5.58
C ARG A 62 8.13 -28.21 -6.30
N THR A 63 7.66 -29.43 -6.09
CA THR A 63 6.43 -29.94 -6.67
C THR A 63 5.53 -30.56 -5.60
N GLY A 64 4.27 -30.82 -5.94
CA GLY A 64 3.31 -31.45 -5.05
C GLY A 64 3.03 -30.64 -3.79
N TYR A 65 3.24 -31.21 -2.64
CA TYR A 65 3.00 -30.55 -1.34
C TYR A 65 3.99 -29.46 -1.01
N GLY A 66 5.18 -29.47 -1.59
CA GLY A 66 6.24 -28.50 -1.30
C GLY A 66 6.76 -28.59 0.12
N TYR A 67 6.80 -29.79 0.72
CA TYR A 67 7.43 -29.98 2.02
C TYR A 67 8.93 -29.66 1.98
N ASP A 68 9.43 -29.07 3.07
CA ASP A 68 10.83 -28.71 3.23
C ASP A 68 11.37 -27.87 2.06
N ASP A 69 10.57 -26.90 1.57
CA ASP A 69 10.98 -25.97 0.53
C ASP A 69 11.94 -24.92 1.09
N PRO A 70 13.27 -25.04 0.85
CA PRO A 70 14.26 -24.13 1.43
C PRO A 70 14.08 -22.70 0.92
N GLY A 71 13.59 -22.52 -0.31
CA GLY A 71 13.35 -21.19 -0.87
C GLY A 71 12.21 -20.48 -0.20
N ARG A 72 11.09 -21.18 0.02
CA ARG A 72 9.95 -20.67 0.76
C ARG A 72 10.34 -20.29 2.19
N ASP A 73 10.94 -21.22 2.90
CA ASP A 73 11.25 -21.05 4.32
C ASP A 73 12.28 -19.91 4.52
N ALA A 74 13.30 -19.82 3.65
CA ALA A 74 14.26 -18.72 3.66
C ALA A 74 13.59 -17.37 3.33
N THR A 75 12.64 -17.32 2.39
CA THR A 75 11.91 -16.10 2.04
C THR A 75 11.09 -15.60 3.23
N GLU A 76 10.38 -16.49 3.92
CA GLU A 76 9.60 -16.16 5.11
C GLU A 76 10.49 -15.64 6.24
N GLN A 77 11.66 -16.26 6.45
CA GLN A 77 12.60 -15.77 7.45
C GLN A 77 13.22 -14.42 7.09
N VAL A 78 13.53 -14.16 5.80
CA VAL A 78 13.98 -12.84 5.32
C VAL A 78 12.93 -11.76 5.61
N TYR A 79 11.66 -12.03 5.33
CA TYR A 79 10.57 -11.09 5.62
C TYR A 79 10.39 -10.89 7.13
N ALA A 80 10.47 -11.95 7.93
CA ALA A 80 10.44 -11.83 9.38
C ALA A 80 11.56 -10.90 9.91
N ASP A 81 12.77 -11.02 9.37
CA ASP A 81 13.90 -10.15 9.73
C ASP A 81 13.72 -8.71 9.24
N ILE A 82 13.21 -8.50 8.01
CA ILE A 82 12.96 -7.15 7.46
C ILE A 82 11.94 -6.40 8.33
N PHE A 83 10.87 -7.07 8.74
CA PHE A 83 9.79 -6.50 9.54
C PHE A 83 9.96 -6.69 11.04
N ASN A 84 11.13 -7.17 11.48
CA ASN A 84 11.48 -7.38 12.89
C ASN A 84 10.40 -8.18 13.65
N THR A 85 10.04 -9.35 13.14
CA THR A 85 8.99 -10.22 13.67
C THR A 85 9.50 -11.62 13.96
N GLU A 86 8.75 -12.38 14.77
CA GLU A 86 9.09 -13.76 15.14
C GLU A 86 8.85 -14.75 13.99
N SER A 87 7.92 -14.44 13.09
CA SER A 87 7.52 -15.33 12.00
C SER A 87 6.85 -14.55 10.86
N ALA A 88 6.86 -15.14 9.68
CA ALA A 88 6.18 -14.62 8.52
C ALA A 88 5.56 -15.74 7.66
N LEU A 89 4.52 -15.39 6.90
CA LEU A 89 4.01 -16.13 5.75
C LEU A 89 4.18 -15.25 4.52
N VAL A 90 4.87 -15.76 3.49
CA VAL A 90 5.11 -15.03 2.23
C VAL A 90 4.83 -15.97 1.07
N ARG A 91 3.64 -15.85 0.50
CA ARG A 91 3.11 -16.88 -0.40
C ARG A 91 2.46 -16.30 -1.66
N PRO A 92 2.77 -16.84 -2.83
CA PRO A 92 2.03 -16.53 -4.04
C PRO A 92 0.58 -17.06 -4.00
N THR A 93 0.30 -18.04 -3.14
CA THR A 93 -1.03 -18.61 -2.90
C THR A 93 -1.92 -17.75 -1.99
N ILE A 94 -1.36 -16.75 -1.32
CA ILE A 94 -2.12 -15.65 -0.73
C ILE A 94 -2.44 -14.70 -1.89
N VAL A 95 -3.59 -14.85 -2.52
CA VAL A 95 -3.92 -14.33 -3.85
C VAL A 95 -3.67 -12.82 -4.04
N ASN A 96 -3.92 -12.02 -2.98
CA ASN A 96 -3.75 -10.55 -3.00
C ASN A 96 -3.75 -9.99 -1.56
N GLY A 97 -3.67 -8.66 -1.42
CA GLY A 97 -3.69 -7.98 -0.11
C GLY A 97 -4.98 -8.21 0.67
N THR A 98 -6.15 -8.14 0.02
CA THR A 98 -7.44 -8.42 0.68
C THR A 98 -7.49 -9.84 1.23
N HIS A 99 -6.95 -10.83 0.49
CA HIS A 99 -6.84 -12.21 0.98
C HIS A 99 -5.88 -12.30 2.18
N ALA A 100 -4.72 -11.61 2.14
CA ALA A 100 -3.79 -11.59 3.29
C ALA A 100 -4.46 -11.05 4.56
N LEU A 101 -5.18 -9.94 4.45
CA LEU A 101 -5.95 -9.34 5.53
C LEU A 101 -7.09 -10.27 6.00
N GLY A 102 -7.85 -10.81 5.05
CA GLY A 102 -8.99 -11.71 5.33
C GLY A 102 -8.57 -12.96 6.09
N ILE A 103 -7.52 -13.66 5.64
CA ILE A 103 -7.02 -14.86 6.35
C ILE A 103 -6.43 -14.51 7.72
N THR A 104 -5.86 -13.30 7.89
CA THR A 104 -5.36 -12.84 9.18
C THR A 104 -6.52 -12.65 10.15
N LEU A 105 -7.56 -11.94 9.75
CA LEU A 105 -8.76 -11.75 10.58
C LEU A 105 -9.43 -13.09 10.91
N MET A 106 -9.72 -13.90 9.90
CA MET A 106 -10.40 -15.20 10.06
C MET A 106 -9.54 -16.25 10.77
N GLY A 107 -8.21 -16.12 10.72
CA GLY A 107 -7.29 -17.01 11.42
C GLY A 107 -7.26 -16.78 12.93
N ILE A 108 -7.43 -15.53 13.35
CA ILE A 108 -7.26 -15.12 14.76
C ILE A 108 -8.61 -14.99 15.47
N LEU A 109 -9.62 -14.41 14.82
CA LEU A 109 -10.95 -14.18 15.41
C LEU A 109 -11.78 -15.49 15.48
N ARG A 110 -12.63 -15.58 16.49
CA ARG A 110 -13.53 -16.70 16.74
C ARG A 110 -14.98 -16.22 16.92
N PRO A 111 -15.99 -17.08 16.73
CA PRO A 111 -17.38 -16.72 17.00
C PRO A 111 -17.55 -16.12 18.41
N GLY A 112 -18.19 -14.95 18.47
CA GLY A 112 -18.39 -14.19 19.70
C GLY A 112 -17.34 -13.10 19.96
N ASP A 113 -16.22 -13.10 19.24
CA ASP A 113 -15.22 -12.03 19.32
C ASP A 113 -15.72 -10.72 18.67
N GLU A 114 -15.07 -9.64 19.05
CA GLU A 114 -15.29 -8.30 18.49
C GLU A 114 -14.00 -7.77 17.85
N LEU A 115 -14.15 -7.22 16.63
CA LEU A 115 -13.14 -6.51 15.86
C LEU A 115 -13.44 -5.01 15.89
N ILE A 116 -12.43 -4.18 16.18
CA ILE A 116 -12.56 -2.71 16.12
C ILE A 116 -11.51 -2.14 15.16
N TYR A 117 -11.95 -1.33 14.19
CA TYR A 117 -11.05 -0.47 13.42
C TYR A 117 -10.91 0.89 14.11
N CYS A 118 -9.67 1.35 14.27
CA CYS A 118 -9.33 2.56 15.04
C CYS A 118 -8.86 3.73 14.17
N SER A 119 -8.91 3.59 12.85
CA SER A 119 -8.44 4.61 11.88
C SER A 119 -9.47 4.85 10.78
N ASP A 120 -10.69 5.19 11.16
CA ASP A 120 -11.87 5.10 10.30
C ASP A 120 -12.19 3.64 9.94
N GLY A 121 -12.94 3.39 8.85
CA GLY A 121 -13.22 2.03 8.39
C GLY A 121 -12.04 1.32 7.74
N PRO A 122 -12.21 0.04 7.39
CA PRO A 122 -11.25 -0.72 6.59
C PRO A 122 -11.26 -0.23 5.14
N TYR A 123 -10.29 -0.72 4.34
CA TYR A 123 -10.29 -0.53 2.90
C TYR A 123 -11.53 -1.17 2.25
N ASP A 124 -12.08 -0.54 1.21
CA ASP A 124 -13.36 -0.89 0.59
C ASP A 124 -13.56 -2.39 0.31
N THR A 125 -12.53 -3.08 -0.24
CA THR A 125 -12.62 -4.52 -0.55
C THR A 125 -12.66 -5.42 0.69
N LEU A 126 -12.31 -4.91 1.87
CA LEU A 126 -12.35 -5.68 3.12
C LEU A 126 -13.72 -5.60 3.81
N GLU A 127 -14.56 -4.64 3.43
CA GLU A 127 -15.90 -4.47 4.03
C GLU A 127 -16.79 -5.70 3.83
N GLU A 128 -16.73 -6.37 2.67
CA GLU A 128 -17.44 -7.62 2.44
C GLU A 128 -16.85 -8.78 3.24
N VAL A 129 -15.52 -8.82 3.41
CA VAL A 129 -14.87 -9.85 4.26
C VAL A 129 -15.35 -9.74 5.70
N ILE A 130 -15.51 -8.52 6.19
CA ILE A 130 -16.02 -8.26 7.55
C ILE A 130 -17.53 -8.47 7.62
N GLY A 131 -18.26 -8.19 6.56
CA GLY A 131 -19.73 -8.26 6.50
C GLY A 131 -20.40 -6.94 6.88
N ILE A 132 -19.76 -5.81 6.54
CA ILE A 132 -20.30 -4.46 6.71
C ILE A 132 -21.38 -4.19 5.68
N ARG A 133 -21.10 -4.49 4.39
CA ARG A 133 -22.03 -4.24 3.26
C ARG A 133 -23.04 -5.37 3.09
N GLU A 134 -22.57 -6.59 2.85
CA GLU A 134 -23.41 -7.74 2.58
C GLU A 134 -23.12 -8.91 3.52
N LYS A 135 -24.15 -9.67 3.84
CA LYS A 135 -24.08 -10.90 4.64
C LYS A 135 -24.43 -12.11 3.78
N GLY A 136 -24.13 -13.31 4.28
CA GLY A 136 -24.50 -14.58 3.62
C GLY A 136 -23.45 -15.08 2.62
N LYS A 137 -22.25 -14.45 2.56
CA LYS A 137 -21.14 -14.88 1.70
C LYS A 137 -19.98 -15.52 2.49
N GLY A 138 -20.16 -15.83 3.76
CA GLY A 138 -19.11 -16.37 4.63
C GLY A 138 -18.20 -15.27 5.20
N SER A 139 -18.74 -14.10 5.46
CA SER A 139 -18.07 -12.96 6.13
C SER A 139 -17.83 -13.23 7.61
N LEU A 140 -17.03 -12.40 8.28
CA LEU A 140 -16.84 -12.48 9.73
C LEU A 140 -18.18 -12.36 10.47
N ALA A 141 -19.08 -11.49 10.02
CA ALA A 141 -20.41 -11.33 10.60
C ALA A 141 -21.26 -12.61 10.50
N ASP A 142 -21.13 -13.38 9.41
CA ASP A 142 -21.82 -14.68 9.25
C ASP A 142 -21.33 -15.72 10.25
N PHE A 143 -20.09 -15.61 10.71
CA PHE A 143 -19.50 -16.47 11.75
C PHE A 143 -19.67 -15.89 13.16
N GLY A 144 -20.50 -14.87 13.34
CA GLY A 144 -20.83 -14.31 14.65
C GLY A 144 -19.74 -13.45 15.28
N ILE A 145 -18.86 -12.88 14.46
CA ILE A 145 -17.88 -11.89 14.89
C ILE A 145 -18.50 -10.50 14.69
N SER A 146 -18.45 -9.68 15.73
CA SER A 146 -18.98 -8.32 15.68
C SER A 146 -17.92 -7.32 15.24
N TYR A 147 -18.37 -6.24 14.58
CA TYR A 147 -17.53 -5.17 14.07
C TYR A 147 -17.95 -3.82 14.62
N LYS A 148 -16.97 -2.99 14.94
CA LYS A 148 -17.12 -1.57 15.28
C LYS A 148 -16.00 -0.76 14.65
N GLU A 149 -16.20 0.54 14.52
CA GLU A 149 -15.17 1.48 14.09
C GLU A 149 -15.11 2.69 15.02
N VAL A 150 -13.91 3.25 15.14
CA VAL A 150 -13.66 4.54 15.76
C VAL A 150 -13.01 5.44 14.73
N LYS A 151 -13.62 6.60 14.50
CA LYS A 151 -13.10 7.59 13.55
C LYS A 151 -11.91 8.32 14.11
N LEU A 152 -11.02 8.74 13.23
CA LEU A 152 -9.98 9.68 13.59
C LEU A 152 -10.58 11.04 13.95
N LYS A 153 -9.91 11.81 14.80
CA LYS A 153 -10.23 13.19 15.05
C LYS A 153 -10.08 14.04 13.79
N PRO A 154 -10.71 15.22 13.69
CA PRO A 154 -10.59 16.08 12.52
C PRO A 154 -9.15 16.51 12.17
N ASP A 155 -8.25 16.47 13.13
CA ASP A 155 -6.81 16.75 12.94
C ASP A 155 -6.00 15.53 12.43
N GLY A 156 -6.67 14.37 12.25
CA GLY A 156 -6.06 13.10 11.81
C GLY A 156 -5.41 12.28 12.92
N ASN A 157 -5.56 12.67 14.18
CA ASN A 157 -5.05 11.92 15.33
C ASN A 157 -6.05 10.85 15.81
N MET A 158 -5.54 9.84 16.51
CA MET A 158 -6.37 8.81 17.15
C MET A 158 -7.27 9.40 18.23
N ASP A 159 -8.51 8.93 18.31
CA ASP A 159 -9.43 9.25 19.39
C ASP A 159 -9.37 8.20 20.49
N PHE A 160 -8.40 8.33 21.39
CA PHE A 160 -8.18 7.36 22.47
C PHE A 160 -9.36 7.25 23.43
N GLU A 161 -10.08 8.35 23.67
CA GLU A 161 -11.26 8.34 24.52
C GLU A 161 -12.41 7.53 23.86
N ALA A 162 -12.62 7.72 22.56
CA ALA A 162 -13.60 6.93 21.81
C ALA A 162 -13.19 5.45 21.71
N ILE A 163 -11.89 5.16 21.51
CA ILE A 163 -11.37 3.79 21.52
C ILE A 163 -11.65 3.10 22.85
N GLU A 164 -11.31 3.75 23.97
CA GLU A 164 -11.54 3.23 25.32
C GLU A 164 -13.02 2.90 25.57
N LYS A 165 -13.92 3.81 25.20
CA LYS A 165 -15.39 3.61 25.34
C LYS A 165 -15.94 2.50 24.43
N THR A 166 -15.26 2.20 23.32
CA THR A 166 -15.73 1.23 22.32
C THR A 166 -15.29 -0.19 22.66
N ILE A 167 -14.13 -0.35 23.32
CA ILE A 167 -13.57 -1.65 23.74
C ILE A 167 -14.49 -2.32 24.77
N THR A 168 -14.71 -3.60 24.59
CA THR A 168 -15.53 -4.44 25.48
C THR A 168 -14.78 -5.71 25.88
N ALA A 169 -15.35 -6.49 26.77
CA ALA A 169 -14.80 -7.81 27.16
C ALA A 169 -14.75 -8.81 25.96
N LYS A 170 -15.45 -8.53 24.87
CA LYS A 170 -15.44 -9.34 23.64
C LYS A 170 -14.39 -8.88 22.64
N THR A 171 -13.82 -7.70 22.81
CA THR A 171 -12.83 -7.16 21.89
C THR A 171 -11.59 -8.03 21.90
N LYS A 172 -11.32 -8.68 20.77
CA LYS A 172 -10.19 -9.58 20.59
C LYS A 172 -9.08 -8.94 19.77
N MET A 173 -9.44 -8.09 18.83
CA MET A 173 -8.51 -7.46 17.91
C MET A 173 -8.91 -6.01 17.64
N VAL A 174 -7.91 -5.15 17.61
CA VAL A 174 -8.02 -3.77 17.12
C VAL A 174 -7.13 -3.61 15.89
N CYS A 175 -7.64 -2.89 14.89
CA CYS A 175 -6.98 -2.72 13.60
C CYS A 175 -6.79 -1.26 13.24
N VAL A 176 -5.73 -0.97 12.50
CA VAL A 176 -5.53 0.30 11.80
C VAL A 176 -5.19 0.03 10.33
N GLN A 177 -5.65 0.89 9.44
CA GLN A 177 -5.17 0.98 8.07
C GLN A 177 -4.13 2.10 8.01
N ARG A 178 -2.88 1.76 7.68
CA ARG A 178 -1.76 2.72 7.67
C ARG A 178 -1.92 3.75 6.56
N SER A 179 -2.19 3.30 5.33
CA SER A 179 -2.35 4.17 4.17
C SER A 179 -3.66 4.97 4.20
N THR A 180 -3.74 6.00 3.36
CA THR A 180 -4.98 6.80 3.19
C THR A 180 -6.10 5.99 2.54
N GLY A 181 -5.78 5.00 1.71
CA GLY A 181 -6.78 4.37 0.83
C GLY A 181 -7.46 5.43 -0.04
N TYR A 182 -8.78 5.33 -0.20
CA TYR A 182 -9.61 6.34 -0.87
C TYR A 182 -10.21 7.37 0.08
N SER A 183 -9.55 7.64 1.21
CA SER A 183 -10.00 8.63 2.19
C SER A 183 -9.22 9.93 2.06
N TRP A 184 -9.91 11.07 2.33
CA TRP A 184 -9.28 12.38 2.40
C TRP A 184 -8.67 12.60 3.78
N ARG A 185 -7.65 11.82 4.11
CA ARG A 185 -6.88 11.91 5.36
C ARG A 185 -5.40 11.67 5.11
N LYS A 186 -4.58 12.00 6.08
CA LYS A 186 -3.16 11.61 6.06
C LYS A 186 -2.98 10.13 6.37
N ALA A 187 -1.94 9.52 5.81
CA ALA A 187 -1.49 8.21 6.25
C ALA A 187 -1.03 8.25 7.70
N LEU A 188 -1.25 7.16 8.45
CA LEU A 188 -0.82 7.06 9.84
C LEU A 188 0.70 6.93 9.92
N THR A 189 1.34 7.82 10.61
CA THR A 189 2.79 7.80 10.84
C THR A 189 3.18 6.75 11.87
N ILE A 190 4.42 6.28 11.82
CA ILE A 190 4.95 5.33 12.81
C ILE A 190 4.82 5.84 14.26
N PRO A 191 5.08 7.13 14.59
CA PRO A 191 4.81 7.64 15.93
C PRO A 191 3.35 7.53 16.37
N GLN A 192 2.38 7.81 15.48
CA GLN A 192 0.95 7.64 15.80
C GLN A 192 0.57 6.17 16.02
N ILE A 193 1.12 5.26 15.21
CA ILE A 193 0.92 3.82 15.37
C ILE A 193 1.53 3.33 16.68
N LYS A 194 2.71 3.86 17.06
CA LYS A 194 3.35 3.56 18.35
C LYS A 194 2.47 3.98 19.53
N GLU A 195 2.00 5.23 19.52
CA GLU A 195 1.14 5.77 20.58
C GLU A 195 -0.13 4.93 20.73
N TRP A 196 -0.73 4.53 19.60
CA TRP A 196 -1.90 3.65 19.60
C TRP A 196 -1.59 2.25 20.15
N ALA A 197 -0.52 1.60 19.71
CA ALA A 197 -0.16 0.26 20.19
C ALA A 197 0.20 0.28 21.68
N ASP A 198 0.96 1.27 22.13
CA ASP A 198 1.31 1.47 23.54
C ASP A 198 0.04 1.67 24.40
N PHE A 199 -0.91 2.49 23.94
CA PHE A 199 -2.18 2.71 24.63
C PHE A 199 -3.00 1.42 24.77
N ILE A 200 -3.13 0.64 23.70
CA ILE A 200 -3.86 -0.63 23.73
C ILE A 200 -3.19 -1.63 24.69
N HIS A 201 -1.90 -1.86 24.53
CA HIS A 201 -1.21 -2.88 25.33
C HIS A 201 -1.07 -2.50 26.81
N SER A 202 -0.99 -1.21 27.13
CA SER A 202 -0.96 -0.75 28.53
C SER A 202 -2.27 -0.99 29.25
N ASN A 203 -3.40 -0.91 28.56
CA ASN A 203 -4.74 -1.05 29.15
C ASN A 203 -5.34 -2.44 28.93
N TRP A 204 -5.06 -3.09 27.80
CA TRP A 204 -5.62 -4.40 27.42
C TRP A 204 -4.54 -5.29 26.76
N PRO A 205 -3.62 -5.85 27.54
CA PRO A 205 -2.45 -6.59 27.04
C PRO A 205 -2.77 -7.86 26.23
N ASN A 206 -4.01 -8.33 26.27
CA ASN A 206 -4.46 -9.52 25.54
C ASN A 206 -5.20 -9.19 24.21
N ILE A 207 -5.43 -7.93 23.92
CA ILE A 207 -5.99 -7.50 22.63
C ILE A 207 -4.87 -7.48 21.59
N VAL A 208 -5.16 -8.04 20.42
CA VAL A 208 -4.22 -8.09 19.30
C VAL A 208 -4.27 -6.77 18.54
N CYS A 209 -3.12 -6.12 18.39
CA CYS A 209 -2.94 -4.95 17.51
C CYS A 209 -2.53 -5.42 16.11
N MET A 210 -3.35 -5.15 15.10
CA MET A 210 -3.07 -5.47 13.70
C MET A 210 -2.99 -4.19 12.87
N ALA A 211 -2.03 -4.13 11.93
CA ALA A 211 -2.00 -3.07 10.92
C ALA A 211 -2.09 -3.65 9.51
N ASP A 212 -3.02 -3.10 8.70
CA ASP A 212 -2.92 -3.17 7.24
C ASP A 212 -1.77 -2.27 6.83
N ASN A 213 -0.66 -2.89 6.41
CA ASN A 213 0.59 -2.20 6.09
C ASN A 213 0.73 -1.89 4.58
N CYS A 214 -0.28 -2.21 3.76
CA CYS A 214 -0.25 -1.90 2.33
C CYS A 214 0.14 -0.44 2.07
N TYR A 215 1.08 -0.21 1.15
CA TYR A 215 1.65 1.09 0.78
C TYR A 215 2.56 1.76 1.82
N GLY A 216 2.63 1.22 3.06
CA GLY A 216 3.47 1.78 4.12
C GLY A 216 4.88 1.20 4.18
N GLU A 217 5.10 0.03 3.60
CA GLU A 217 6.36 -0.69 3.67
C GLU A 217 7.52 0.16 3.09
N PHE A 218 8.60 0.27 3.83
CA PHE A 218 9.82 1.03 3.47
C PHE A 218 9.64 2.54 3.31
N THR A 219 8.51 3.12 3.75
CA THR A 219 8.28 4.57 3.73
C THR A 219 8.90 5.30 4.93
N ASP A 220 9.30 4.55 5.95
CA ASP A 220 10.03 5.00 7.14
C ASP A 220 11.18 4.02 7.44
N ILE A 221 12.08 4.36 8.34
CA ILE A 221 13.14 3.46 8.84
C ILE A 221 12.57 2.35 9.74
N LEU A 222 11.46 2.63 10.43
CA LEU A 222 10.72 1.70 11.28
C LEU A 222 9.43 1.24 10.59
N GLU A 223 9.02 0.02 10.94
CA GLU A 223 7.75 -0.57 10.54
C GLU A 223 6.79 -0.65 11.74
N PRO A 224 5.49 -0.87 11.54
CA PRO A 224 4.54 -0.97 12.65
C PRO A 224 4.91 -2.02 13.71
N THR A 225 5.54 -3.09 13.30
CA THR A 225 6.01 -4.18 14.18
C THR A 225 7.20 -3.78 15.06
N ASP A 226 8.01 -2.80 14.64
CA ASP A 226 9.07 -2.24 15.49
C ASP A 226 8.52 -1.43 16.67
N VAL A 227 7.26 -1.00 16.59
CA VAL A 227 6.64 -0.10 17.56
C VAL A 227 5.46 -0.71 18.31
N GLY A 228 5.37 -2.04 18.35
CA GLY A 228 4.44 -2.75 19.20
C GLY A 228 3.21 -3.34 18.52
N VAL A 229 3.06 -3.22 17.20
CA VAL A 229 2.01 -3.94 16.47
C VAL A 229 2.31 -5.43 16.45
N ASP A 230 1.31 -6.26 16.79
CA ASP A 230 1.48 -7.72 16.95
C ASP A 230 1.57 -8.46 15.62
N ILE A 231 0.89 -7.95 14.60
CA ILE A 231 0.80 -8.59 13.29
C ILE A 231 0.47 -7.55 12.20
N ILE A 232 1.15 -7.68 11.08
CA ILE A 232 0.91 -6.91 9.86
C ILE A 232 0.59 -7.84 8.70
N ALA A 233 -0.16 -7.34 7.74
CA ALA A 233 -0.43 -8.04 6.49
C ALA A 233 -0.44 -7.07 5.32
N GLY A 234 -0.16 -7.57 4.12
CA GLY A 234 -0.16 -6.76 2.92
C GLY A 234 0.05 -7.58 1.64
N SER A 235 0.21 -6.86 0.54
CA SER A 235 0.33 -7.43 -0.81
C SER A 235 1.78 -7.45 -1.29
N LEU A 236 2.19 -8.56 -1.90
CA LEU A 236 3.52 -8.66 -2.52
C LEU A 236 3.63 -7.87 -3.83
N ILE A 237 2.53 -7.63 -4.54
CA ILE A 237 2.54 -6.82 -5.78
C ILE A 237 2.55 -5.31 -5.53
N LYS A 238 2.66 -4.90 -4.26
CA LYS A 238 2.82 -3.50 -3.84
C LYS A 238 4.28 -3.23 -3.44
N ASN A 239 4.50 -2.34 -2.47
CA ASN A 239 5.81 -1.92 -2.04
C ASN A 239 6.84 -3.06 -1.87
N PRO A 240 6.56 -4.13 -1.10
CA PRO A 240 7.60 -5.11 -0.76
C PRO A 240 8.04 -5.99 -1.93
N GLY A 241 7.25 -6.06 -2.98
CA GLY A 241 7.63 -6.81 -4.18
C GLY A 241 8.46 -6.03 -5.20
N GLY A 242 8.67 -4.71 -4.99
CA GLY A 242 9.57 -3.89 -5.82
C GLY A 242 9.29 -3.96 -7.32
N GLY A 243 8.04 -4.20 -7.73
CA GLY A 243 7.63 -4.36 -9.13
C GLY A 243 8.00 -5.69 -9.77
N LEU A 244 8.61 -6.63 -9.04
CA LEU A 244 9.02 -7.95 -9.56
C LEU A 244 8.17 -9.12 -9.07
N ALA A 245 7.54 -9.03 -7.90
CA ALA A 245 6.67 -10.07 -7.41
C ALA A 245 5.39 -10.16 -8.27
N LEU A 246 5.15 -11.32 -8.87
CA LEU A 246 4.08 -11.51 -9.85
C LEU A 246 2.70 -11.68 -9.20
N SER A 247 2.66 -12.08 -7.94
CA SER A 247 1.43 -12.36 -7.17
C SER A 247 1.78 -12.50 -5.69
N GLY A 248 0.76 -12.54 -4.86
CA GLY A 248 0.94 -12.98 -3.49
C GLY A 248 0.64 -11.93 -2.44
N GLY A 249 0.72 -12.40 -1.20
CA GLY A 249 0.60 -11.59 0.00
C GLY A 249 1.58 -12.03 1.07
N TYR A 250 1.72 -11.21 2.09
CA TYR A 250 2.52 -11.52 3.26
C TYR A 250 1.75 -11.25 4.54
N VAL A 251 2.11 -11.99 5.58
CA VAL A 251 1.68 -11.77 6.97
C VAL A 251 2.92 -11.92 7.85
N CYS A 252 3.25 -10.91 8.66
CA CYS A 252 4.41 -10.93 9.55
C CYS A 252 3.97 -10.55 10.97
N GLY A 253 4.47 -11.25 11.99
CA GLY A 253 4.09 -10.93 13.36
C GLY A 253 4.56 -11.94 14.39
N LYS A 254 3.88 -11.95 15.56
CA LYS A 254 4.10 -12.94 16.61
C LYS A 254 3.83 -14.34 16.08
N ARG A 255 4.73 -15.30 16.33
CA ARG A 255 4.67 -16.68 15.82
C ARG A 255 3.31 -17.33 16.04
N LYS A 256 2.79 -17.24 17.26
CA LYS A 256 1.47 -17.80 17.60
C LYS A 256 0.34 -17.29 16.72
N LEU A 257 0.38 -16.01 16.32
CA LEU A 257 -0.65 -15.42 15.44
C LEU A 257 -0.44 -15.86 14.01
N VAL A 258 0.80 -15.86 13.54
CA VAL A 258 1.16 -16.31 12.18
C VAL A 258 0.80 -17.78 11.96
N ASP A 259 1.03 -18.63 12.96
CA ASP A 259 0.62 -20.05 12.92
C ASP A 259 -0.91 -20.21 12.75
N LEU A 260 -1.70 -19.43 13.48
CA LEU A 260 -3.16 -19.41 13.33
C LEU A 260 -3.60 -18.99 11.91
N VAL A 261 -2.90 -18.01 11.33
CA VAL A 261 -3.14 -17.57 9.93
C VAL A 261 -2.74 -18.69 8.97
N GLY A 262 -1.64 -19.39 9.20
CA GLY A 262 -1.22 -20.54 8.40
C GLY A 262 -2.29 -21.64 8.36
N TYR A 263 -2.91 -21.96 9.50
CA TYR A 263 -4.04 -22.90 9.54
C TYR A 263 -5.29 -22.38 8.80
N ARG A 264 -5.47 -21.09 8.69
CA ARG A 264 -6.57 -20.53 7.88
C ARG A 264 -6.23 -20.49 6.40
N MET A 265 -4.97 -20.24 6.06
CA MET A 265 -4.49 -20.19 4.67
C MET A 265 -4.62 -21.55 3.98
N THR A 266 -4.34 -22.63 4.68
CA THR A 266 -4.48 -24.02 4.23
C THR A 266 -5.63 -24.71 4.98
N CYS A 267 -5.29 -25.49 6.00
CA CYS A 267 -6.26 -26.06 6.94
C CYS A 267 -5.59 -26.41 8.28
N PRO A 268 -6.36 -26.55 9.37
CA PRO A 268 -5.84 -27.07 10.64
C PRO A 268 -5.14 -28.42 10.45
N GLY A 269 -3.96 -28.54 11.04
CA GLY A 269 -3.10 -29.73 10.94
C GLY A 269 -2.07 -29.67 9.80
N ILE A 270 -2.25 -28.79 8.81
CA ILE A 270 -1.26 -28.57 7.74
C ILE A 270 -0.52 -27.23 7.97
N GLY A 271 -1.28 -26.14 8.08
CA GLY A 271 -0.68 -24.82 8.35
C GLY A 271 0.31 -24.38 7.28
N ALA A 272 1.47 -23.89 7.73
CA ALA A 272 2.52 -23.36 6.87
C ALA A 272 3.42 -24.43 6.22
N GLU A 273 3.26 -25.72 6.59
CA GLU A 273 4.19 -26.80 6.18
C GLU A 273 4.16 -27.11 4.69
N CYS A 274 3.10 -26.80 3.98
CA CYS A 274 2.99 -27.01 2.55
C CYS A 274 2.54 -25.78 1.77
N GLY A 275 2.68 -25.89 0.45
CA GLY A 275 2.35 -24.83 -0.51
C GLY A 275 3.53 -24.48 -1.40
N LEU A 276 3.27 -24.46 -2.71
CA LEU A 276 4.30 -24.19 -3.71
C LEU A 276 4.54 -22.69 -3.86
N THR A 277 5.78 -22.35 -4.19
CA THR A 277 6.18 -20.97 -4.57
C THR A 277 6.03 -20.71 -6.07
N PHE A 278 5.75 -21.75 -6.87
CA PHE A 278 5.64 -21.69 -8.34
C PHE A 278 6.85 -21.03 -9.01
N GLY A 279 8.05 -21.20 -8.46
CA GLY A 279 9.28 -20.61 -8.95
C GLY A 279 9.40 -19.09 -8.72
N GLN A 280 8.51 -18.51 -7.94
CA GLN A 280 8.49 -17.04 -7.71
C GLN A 280 9.45 -16.57 -6.62
N THR A 281 10.15 -17.47 -5.93
CA THR A 281 11.08 -17.13 -4.84
C THR A 281 12.12 -16.11 -5.28
N ARG A 282 12.73 -16.30 -6.46
CA ARG A 282 13.71 -15.36 -7.02
C ARG A 282 13.10 -13.98 -7.22
N ALA A 283 11.95 -13.88 -7.86
CA ALA A 283 11.27 -12.61 -8.13
C ALA A 283 10.87 -11.91 -6.81
N THR A 284 10.38 -12.66 -5.83
CA THR A 284 10.02 -12.14 -4.51
C THR A 284 11.22 -11.59 -3.76
N LEU A 285 12.32 -12.34 -3.66
CA LEU A 285 13.53 -11.91 -2.96
C LEU A 285 14.26 -10.78 -3.69
N GLN A 286 14.37 -10.84 -5.02
CA GLN A 286 14.96 -9.75 -5.80
C GLN A 286 14.08 -8.50 -5.76
N GLY A 287 12.76 -8.67 -5.76
CA GLY A 287 11.81 -7.59 -5.58
C GLY A 287 11.98 -6.91 -4.23
N SER A 288 12.07 -7.67 -3.14
CA SER A 288 12.32 -7.10 -1.81
C SER A 288 13.66 -6.37 -1.72
N PHE A 289 14.71 -6.87 -2.41
CA PHE A 289 15.99 -6.19 -2.50
C PHE A 289 15.90 -4.84 -3.22
N LEU A 290 15.09 -4.73 -4.27
CA LEU A 290 14.87 -3.49 -5.01
C LEU A 290 13.85 -2.56 -4.36
N ALA A 291 12.98 -3.09 -3.51
CA ALA A 291 11.84 -2.38 -2.92
C ALA A 291 12.20 -1.02 -2.29
N PRO A 292 13.27 -0.87 -1.50
CA PRO A 292 13.64 0.45 -0.95
C PRO A 292 13.87 1.51 -2.03
N THR A 293 14.52 1.14 -3.14
CA THR A 293 14.76 2.06 -4.26
C THR A 293 13.49 2.39 -5.03
N VAL A 294 12.64 1.39 -5.27
CA VAL A 294 11.36 1.57 -5.97
C VAL A 294 10.40 2.42 -5.16
N VAL A 295 10.27 2.14 -3.85
CA VAL A 295 9.43 2.93 -2.93
C VAL A 295 9.91 4.38 -2.84
N ASN A 296 11.23 4.62 -2.82
CA ASN A 296 11.77 5.97 -2.86
C ASN A 296 11.40 6.71 -4.15
N GLY A 297 11.46 6.03 -5.30
CA GLY A 297 10.99 6.58 -6.59
C GLY A 297 9.51 6.98 -6.53
N ALA A 298 8.67 6.10 -5.99
CA ALA A 298 7.24 6.36 -5.79
C ALA A 298 6.96 7.52 -4.82
N LEU A 299 7.69 7.59 -3.69
CA LEU A 299 7.57 8.70 -2.73
C LEU A 299 7.96 10.04 -3.36
N LYS A 300 9.09 10.10 -4.07
CA LYS A 300 9.50 11.31 -4.79
C LYS A 300 8.48 11.74 -5.83
N SER A 301 7.90 10.77 -6.55
CA SER A 301 6.85 11.02 -7.54
C SER A 301 5.58 11.59 -6.90
N ALA A 302 5.15 11.03 -5.76
CA ALA A 302 4.01 11.52 -5.00
C ALA A 302 4.23 12.94 -4.46
N VAL A 303 5.44 13.24 -3.92
CA VAL A 303 5.80 14.57 -3.42
C VAL A 303 5.85 15.59 -4.56
N LEU A 304 6.41 15.20 -5.73
CA LEU A 304 6.42 16.06 -6.93
C LEU A 304 5.00 16.36 -7.40
N CYS A 305 4.16 15.34 -7.51
CA CYS A 305 2.75 15.47 -7.88
C CYS A 305 2.02 16.44 -6.95
N GLY A 306 2.15 16.26 -5.63
CA GLY A 306 1.58 17.18 -4.64
C GLY A 306 2.08 18.61 -4.80
N LYS A 307 3.38 18.81 -5.03
CA LYS A 307 3.98 20.14 -5.23
C LYS A 307 3.42 20.86 -6.46
N VAL A 308 3.39 20.16 -7.58
CA VAL A 308 2.89 20.67 -8.86
C VAL A 308 1.42 21.09 -8.73
N PHE A 309 0.56 20.19 -8.27
CA PHE A 309 -0.87 20.48 -8.16
C PHE A 309 -1.20 21.51 -7.07
N SER A 310 -0.43 21.56 -5.98
CA SER A 310 -0.56 22.62 -4.98
C SER A 310 -0.21 24.01 -5.55
N LYS A 311 0.86 24.13 -6.35
CA LYS A 311 1.22 25.39 -7.04
C LYS A 311 0.16 25.81 -8.05
N LEU A 312 -0.51 24.86 -8.71
CA LEU A 312 -1.64 25.11 -9.61
C LEU A 312 -2.96 25.43 -8.87
N GLY A 313 -2.95 25.57 -7.54
CA GLY A 313 -4.11 25.97 -6.75
C GLY A 313 -5.10 24.86 -6.42
N TYR A 314 -4.75 23.58 -6.62
CA TYR A 314 -5.55 22.45 -6.18
C TYR A 314 -5.34 22.17 -4.69
N LYS A 315 -6.39 21.68 -4.03
CA LYS A 315 -6.23 21.11 -2.68
C LYS A 315 -5.60 19.74 -2.78
N ILE A 316 -4.67 19.48 -1.88
CA ILE A 316 -3.98 18.20 -1.78
C ILE A 316 -4.12 17.64 -0.36
N CYS A 317 -4.18 16.33 -0.23
CA CYS A 317 -4.05 15.63 1.04
C CYS A 317 -2.76 14.84 1.06
N GLN A 318 -2.09 14.93 2.18
CA GLN A 318 -0.65 14.87 2.46
C GLN A 318 0.06 16.06 1.81
N LYS A 319 0.35 17.06 2.63
CA LYS A 319 1.12 18.25 2.22
C LYS A 319 2.58 17.87 1.97
N ILE A 320 3.31 18.79 1.34
CA ILE A 320 4.71 18.55 0.95
C ILE A 320 5.61 18.26 2.15
N ASP A 321 5.41 19.01 3.25
CA ASP A 321 6.22 18.90 4.47
C ASP A 321 5.74 17.80 5.42
N ASP A 322 4.60 17.17 5.14
CA ASP A 322 4.11 16.06 5.95
C ASP A 322 5.08 14.87 5.88
N LYS A 323 5.24 14.18 7.00
CA LYS A 323 5.94 12.90 7.02
C LYS A 323 5.13 11.86 6.25
N ARG A 324 5.72 11.32 5.20
CA ARG A 324 5.07 10.28 4.39
C ARG A 324 5.03 8.95 5.13
N SER A 325 3.91 8.25 5.04
CA SER A 325 3.73 6.92 5.58
C SER A 325 2.99 6.00 4.59
N ASP A 326 2.75 6.50 3.39
CA ASP A 326 2.36 5.76 2.20
C ASP A 326 2.87 6.46 0.93
N ILE A 327 2.65 5.85 -0.23
CA ILE A 327 3.09 6.35 -1.55
C ILE A 327 1.98 7.12 -2.29
N ILE A 328 0.87 7.43 -1.63
CA ILE A 328 -0.31 8.02 -2.26
C ILE A 328 -0.26 9.55 -2.17
N GLN A 329 -0.63 10.23 -3.26
CA GLN A 329 -0.92 11.66 -3.29
C GLN A 329 -2.36 11.87 -3.73
N ALA A 330 -3.21 12.32 -2.82
CA ALA A 330 -4.58 12.67 -3.14
C ALA A 330 -4.68 14.14 -3.59
N ILE A 331 -5.47 14.39 -4.64
CA ILE A 331 -5.67 15.71 -5.27
C ILE A 331 -7.17 15.90 -5.50
N GLU A 332 -7.75 16.95 -4.93
CA GLU A 332 -9.14 17.35 -5.19
C GLU A 332 -9.20 18.11 -6.52
N LEU A 333 -9.59 17.41 -7.59
CA LEU A 333 -9.70 17.98 -8.92
C LEU A 333 -11.02 18.76 -9.11
N GLY A 334 -12.09 18.37 -8.42
CA GLY A 334 -13.31 19.15 -8.26
C GLY A 334 -14.43 18.80 -9.22
N ASP A 335 -14.16 18.13 -10.34
CA ASP A 335 -15.16 17.69 -11.31
C ASP A 335 -14.78 16.37 -12.00
N GLU A 336 -15.77 15.75 -12.67
CA GLU A 336 -15.65 14.46 -13.33
C GLU A 336 -14.68 14.48 -14.50
N ASP A 337 -14.76 15.51 -15.36
CA ASP A 337 -13.92 15.61 -16.56
C ASP A 337 -12.44 15.75 -16.19
N SER A 338 -12.16 16.48 -15.10
CA SER A 338 -10.80 16.67 -14.60
C SER A 338 -10.19 15.38 -14.05
N VAL A 339 -10.93 14.55 -13.31
CA VAL A 339 -10.39 13.26 -12.84
C VAL A 339 -10.18 12.28 -13.97
N VAL A 340 -11.07 12.25 -14.95
CA VAL A 340 -10.92 11.42 -16.15
C VAL A 340 -9.70 11.87 -16.96
N ALA A 341 -9.54 13.18 -17.20
CA ALA A 341 -8.40 13.73 -17.92
C ALA A 341 -7.06 13.45 -17.20
N PHE A 342 -7.03 13.60 -15.88
CA PHE A 342 -5.87 13.27 -15.07
C PHE A 342 -5.46 11.79 -15.25
N CYS A 343 -6.39 10.86 -15.07
CA CYS A 343 -6.13 9.42 -15.23
C CYS A 343 -5.72 9.07 -16.68
N GLN A 344 -6.32 9.70 -17.69
CA GLN A 344 -5.91 9.53 -19.09
C GLN A 344 -4.46 9.98 -19.30
N GLY A 345 -4.04 11.11 -18.73
CA GLY A 345 -2.65 11.58 -18.81
C GLY A 345 -1.66 10.61 -18.13
N ILE A 346 -2.01 10.05 -16.98
CA ILE A 346 -1.19 9.02 -16.32
C ILE A 346 -1.09 7.75 -17.19
N GLN A 347 -2.20 7.31 -17.79
CA GLN A 347 -2.22 6.14 -18.68
C GLN A 347 -1.35 6.33 -19.92
N GLU A 348 -1.36 7.51 -20.51
CA GLU A 348 -0.51 7.85 -21.68
C GLU A 348 0.98 7.77 -21.37
N ALA A 349 1.37 7.94 -20.09
CA ALA A 349 2.75 7.79 -19.63
C ALA A 349 3.12 6.34 -19.26
N ALA A 350 2.18 5.41 -19.25
CA ALA A 350 2.42 4.02 -18.84
C ALA A 350 3.29 3.26 -19.86
N PRO A 351 4.11 2.28 -19.42
CA PRO A 351 4.89 1.45 -20.32
C PRO A 351 4.05 0.36 -21.02
N VAL A 352 2.90 0.02 -20.43
CA VAL A 352 1.97 -1.00 -20.94
C VAL A 352 0.64 -0.31 -21.19
N ASP A 353 -0.04 -0.68 -22.27
CA ASP A 353 -1.36 -0.15 -22.65
C ASP A 353 -1.45 1.39 -22.68
N SER A 354 -0.36 2.10 -22.99
CA SER A 354 -0.34 3.57 -23.10
C SER A 354 -1.28 4.14 -24.14
N PHE A 355 -1.69 3.33 -25.10
CA PHE A 355 -2.64 3.70 -26.18
C PHE A 355 -4.11 3.57 -25.76
N VAL A 356 -4.39 3.01 -24.58
CA VAL A 356 -5.75 2.87 -24.02
C VAL A 356 -6.16 4.17 -23.35
N SER A 357 -7.41 4.58 -23.53
CA SER A 357 -8.00 5.72 -22.82
C SER A 357 -8.92 5.21 -21.73
N PRO A 358 -8.56 5.33 -20.45
CA PRO A 358 -9.41 4.85 -19.37
C PRO A 358 -10.69 5.68 -19.24
N GLU A 359 -11.79 4.97 -18.93
CA GLU A 359 -13.11 5.55 -18.69
C GLU A 359 -13.68 5.00 -17.37
N PRO A 360 -14.60 5.71 -16.70
CA PRO A 360 -15.24 5.22 -15.48
C PRO A 360 -16.03 3.94 -15.72
N TRP A 361 -15.80 2.92 -14.92
CA TRP A 361 -16.48 1.62 -15.01
C TRP A 361 -16.78 1.01 -13.65
N ASP A 362 -17.73 0.04 -13.62
CA ASP A 362 -18.12 -0.64 -12.39
C ASP A 362 -17.07 -1.70 -12.04
N MET A 363 -16.34 -1.48 -10.95
CA MET A 363 -15.30 -2.38 -10.46
C MET A 363 -15.83 -3.30 -9.35
N PRO A 364 -15.46 -4.60 -9.35
CA PRO A 364 -15.81 -5.51 -8.25
C PRO A 364 -15.28 -4.99 -6.89
N GLY A 365 -16.14 -4.93 -5.88
CA GLY A 365 -15.79 -4.51 -4.53
C GLY A 365 -15.91 -3.00 -4.27
N TYR A 366 -16.39 -2.20 -5.24
CA TYR A 366 -16.60 -0.75 -5.11
C TYR A 366 -18.07 -0.39 -5.34
N GLU A 367 -18.57 0.63 -4.65
CA GLU A 367 -19.94 1.14 -4.82
C GLU A 367 -20.04 2.12 -5.98
N ASP A 368 -19.07 3.03 -6.08
CA ASP A 368 -19.01 4.02 -7.16
C ASP A 368 -18.22 3.47 -8.35
N LYS A 369 -18.52 3.96 -9.54
CA LYS A 369 -17.64 3.76 -10.68
C LYS A 369 -16.26 4.34 -10.38
N VAL A 370 -15.23 3.69 -10.90
CA VAL A 370 -13.84 4.14 -10.75
C VAL A 370 -13.23 4.32 -12.14
N VAL A 371 -12.56 5.44 -12.37
CA VAL A 371 -11.61 5.56 -13.49
C VAL A 371 -10.23 5.19 -12.96
N MET A 372 -9.54 4.27 -13.66
CA MET A 372 -8.24 3.75 -13.24
C MET A 372 -7.24 3.82 -14.38
N ALA A 373 -6.12 4.48 -14.14
CA ALA A 373 -4.92 4.39 -14.97
C ALA A 373 -3.99 3.36 -14.36
N ALA A 374 -3.79 2.24 -15.03
CA ALA A 374 -3.09 1.07 -14.48
C ALA A 374 -2.31 0.28 -15.55
N GLY A 375 -1.56 0.99 -16.38
CA GLY A 375 -0.68 0.39 -17.40
C GLY A 375 0.60 -0.19 -16.79
N ALA A 376 0.47 -1.33 -16.09
CA ALA A 376 1.51 -1.97 -15.30
C ALA A 376 1.97 -3.30 -15.87
N PHE A 377 3.23 -3.69 -15.62
CA PHE A 377 3.78 -5.01 -15.98
C PHE A 377 3.15 -6.13 -15.15
N VAL A 378 2.78 -5.83 -13.90
CA VAL A 378 2.07 -6.73 -13.01
C VAL A 378 0.68 -6.16 -12.77
N GLN A 379 -0.36 -6.84 -13.26
CA GLN A 379 -1.73 -6.35 -13.17
C GLN A 379 -2.14 -6.05 -11.72
N GLY A 380 -2.62 -4.84 -11.47
CA GLY A 380 -3.02 -4.38 -10.14
C GLY A 380 -1.85 -3.94 -9.23
N SER A 381 -0.63 -3.92 -9.75
CA SER A 381 0.55 -3.42 -9.03
C SER A 381 0.54 -1.90 -8.95
N SER A 382 0.14 -1.37 -7.80
CA SER A 382 0.09 0.08 -7.59
C SER A 382 1.40 0.69 -7.04
N ILE A 383 2.47 -0.10 -6.88
CA ILE A 383 3.84 0.43 -6.80
C ILE A 383 4.35 0.85 -8.18
N GLU A 384 3.78 0.33 -9.25
CA GLU A 384 3.92 0.87 -10.59
C GLU A 384 3.08 2.14 -10.74
N LEU A 385 3.44 3.00 -11.69
CA LEU A 385 2.72 4.27 -11.90
C LEU A 385 1.23 4.01 -12.18
N SER A 386 0.38 4.57 -11.34
CA SER A 386 -1.06 4.44 -11.46
C SER A 386 -1.80 5.64 -10.86
N ALA A 387 -3.06 5.79 -11.21
CA ALA A 387 -3.96 6.72 -10.59
C ALA A 387 -5.38 6.18 -10.59
N ASP A 388 -6.05 6.30 -9.45
CA ASP A 388 -7.41 5.87 -9.25
C ASP A 388 -8.29 7.08 -8.88
N ALA A 389 -9.49 7.16 -9.41
CA ALA A 389 -10.46 8.18 -9.00
C ALA A 389 -11.87 7.59 -8.96
N PRO A 390 -12.43 7.36 -7.76
CA PRO A 390 -13.85 7.08 -7.59
C PRO A 390 -14.68 8.26 -8.08
N MET A 391 -15.73 7.98 -8.87
CA MET A 391 -16.59 8.98 -9.51
C MET A 391 -17.62 9.54 -8.52
N ARG A 392 -17.13 10.13 -7.43
CA ARG A 392 -17.91 10.75 -6.38
C ARG A 392 -17.33 12.09 -5.94
N LYS A 393 -18.19 13.01 -5.50
CA LYS A 393 -17.75 14.31 -4.97
C LYS A 393 -16.87 14.12 -3.71
N PRO A 394 -15.82 14.94 -3.54
CA PRO A 394 -15.46 16.12 -4.32
C PRO A 394 -14.56 15.86 -5.53
N PHE A 395 -14.55 14.65 -6.10
CA PHE A 395 -13.78 14.22 -7.26
C PHE A 395 -12.27 14.30 -7.00
N ILE A 396 -11.78 13.29 -6.29
CA ILE A 396 -10.39 13.17 -5.86
C ILE A 396 -9.69 12.13 -6.73
N ALA A 397 -8.54 12.48 -7.27
CA ALA A 397 -7.61 11.51 -7.86
C ALA A 397 -6.55 11.11 -6.84
N TYR A 398 -6.24 9.83 -6.79
CA TYR A 398 -5.21 9.21 -5.95
C TYR A 398 -4.07 8.75 -6.84
N PHE A 399 -3.04 9.59 -6.95
CA PHE A 399 -1.80 9.29 -7.68
C PHE A 399 -0.89 8.43 -6.82
N GLN A 400 -0.26 7.41 -7.41
CA GLN A 400 0.63 6.51 -6.67
C GLN A 400 1.64 5.81 -7.58
N GLY A 401 2.75 5.35 -6.99
CA GLY A 401 3.70 4.50 -7.65
C GLY A 401 4.67 5.19 -8.59
N GLY A 402 5.31 4.35 -9.37
CA GLY A 402 6.40 4.67 -10.27
C GLY A 402 7.64 3.85 -9.91
N LEU A 403 7.95 2.80 -10.69
CA LEU A 403 9.14 1.95 -10.44
C LEU A 403 10.44 2.76 -10.49
N THR A 404 10.45 3.84 -11.24
CA THR A 404 11.51 4.85 -11.24
C THR A 404 10.91 6.24 -11.06
N TYR A 405 11.68 7.12 -10.45
CA TYR A 405 11.26 8.51 -10.27
C TYR A 405 10.99 9.22 -11.61
N GLU A 406 11.83 8.97 -12.63
CA GLU A 406 11.70 9.56 -13.95
C GLU A 406 10.38 9.18 -14.62
N HIS A 407 9.92 7.94 -14.42
CA HIS A 407 8.62 7.49 -14.92
C HIS A 407 7.48 8.19 -14.18
N GLY A 408 7.54 8.30 -12.85
CA GLY A 408 6.56 9.05 -12.07
C GLY A 408 6.51 10.54 -12.45
N LYS A 409 7.67 11.17 -12.69
CA LYS A 409 7.77 12.55 -13.19
C LYS A 409 7.12 12.69 -14.58
N LEU A 410 7.34 11.74 -15.48
CA LEU A 410 6.67 11.73 -16.79
C LEU A 410 5.14 11.65 -16.62
N GLY A 411 4.65 10.83 -15.69
CA GLY A 411 3.22 10.76 -15.37
C GLY A 411 2.65 12.10 -14.93
N VAL A 412 3.35 12.79 -14.02
CA VAL A 412 2.93 14.14 -13.58
C VAL A 412 2.90 15.13 -14.74
N LEU A 413 3.94 15.15 -15.58
CA LEU A 413 4.01 16.00 -16.79
C LEU A 413 2.84 15.71 -17.73
N ALA A 414 2.56 14.44 -18.02
CA ALA A 414 1.50 14.03 -18.93
C ALA A 414 0.10 14.37 -18.38
N ALA A 415 -0.12 14.21 -17.06
CA ALA A 415 -1.38 14.59 -16.42
C ALA A 415 -1.64 16.11 -16.52
N VAL A 416 -0.63 16.94 -16.22
CA VAL A 416 -0.73 18.41 -16.36
C VAL A 416 -0.98 18.79 -17.81
N ASN A 417 -0.23 18.23 -18.75
CA ASN A 417 -0.36 18.49 -20.20
C ASN A 417 -1.76 18.10 -20.70
N LYS A 418 -2.31 16.98 -20.24
CA LYS A 418 -3.67 16.54 -20.63
C LYS A 418 -4.75 17.47 -20.09
N LEU A 419 -4.64 17.91 -18.84
CA LEU A 419 -5.55 18.88 -18.24
C LEU A 419 -5.48 20.23 -18.96
N ALA A 420 -4.27 20.74 -19.24
CA ALA A 420 -4.07 21.99 -19.98
C ALA A 420 -4.65 21.92 -21.40
N GLY A 421 -4.36 20.85 -22.14
CA GLY A 421 -4.86 20.67 -23.52
C GLY A 421 -6.38 20.54 -23.62
N LYS A 422 -7.07 20.17 -22.53
CA LYS A 422 -8.53 20.14 -22.44
C LYS A 422 -9.13 21.42 -21.84
N GLY A 423 -8.32 22.41 -21.45
CA GLY A 423 -8.80 23.62 -20.78
C GLY A 423 -9.35 23.39 -19.38
N LEU A 424 -8.93 22.31 -18.70
CA LEU A 424 -9.37 21.91 -17.37
C LEU A 424 -8.38 22.28 -16.26
N LEU A 425 -7.26 22.90 -16.61
CA LEU A 425 -6.25 23.29 -15.61
C LEU A 425 -6.74 24.50 -14.82
N LYS A 426 -6.56 24.46 -13.49
CA LYS A 426 -7.14 25.44 -12.57
C LYS A 426 -6.33 26.73 -12.43
N GLY A 427 -5.02 26.67 -12.59
CA GLY A 427 -4.10 27.81 -12.40
C GLY A 427 -3.27 28.07 -13.64
N ASP A 428 -2.59 29.22 -13.63
CA ASP A 428 -1.60 29.61 -14.63
C ASP A 428 -0.21 29.06 -14.27
N MET A 429 0.58 28.69 -15.28
CA MET A 429 1.96 28.21 -15.15
C MET A 429 2.97 29.32 -15.45
#